data_6aff70a4c2acbc1939c39acae462bc18
#
_entry.id   6aff70a4c2acbc1939c39acae462bc18
#
_cell.length_a   1.000
_cell.length_b   1.000
_cell.length_c   1.000
_cell.angle_alpha   90.00
_cell.angle_beta   90.00
_cell.angle_gamma   90.00
#
_symmetry.space_group_name_H-M   'P 1'
#
loop_
_entity.id
_entity.type
_entity.pdbx_description
1 polymer ?
#
loop_
_entity_poly.entity_id
_entity_poly.type
_entity_poly.pdbx_seq_one_letter_code
_entity_poly.pdbx_strand_id
1 'polypeptide(L)'
;MRARWLFAMVLLLGACAQLQTKAPQDVEFDLTGRLAARYGNEAFSGNIAWRHAKSADEMLITSSLGAGVARIVRQGDSVVLTTAEPREYKATDAESLTEEVLGFRVPLAGLADWVRGRPSTEAPASAEYALDGRLLSLQQQGWNIEYLDYRDARPSRLRLTYPGIELRLAISEWK
;
A
#
# COMPACT_ATOMS: atom_id res chain seq x y z
N MET A 1 34.88 -31.97 -51.66
CA MET A 1 35.28 -31.07 -50.57
C MET A 1 34.39 -29.83 -50.53
N ARG A 2 33.13 -29.92 -50.23
CA ARG A 2 32.19 -28.77 -50.11
C ARG A 2 30.99 -29.19 -49.28
N ALA A 3 31.10 -29.29 -47.96
CA ALA A 3 29.95 -29.51 -47.08
C ALA A 3 30.33 -29.42 -45.59
N ARG A 4 30.82 -28.31 -45.08
CA ARG A 4 31.15 -28.17 -43.65
C ARG A 4 30.94 -26.77 -43.07
N TRP A 5 30.13 -25.92 -43.70
CA TRP A 5 29.95 -24.51 -43.26
C TRP A 5 28.50 -24.12 -42.95
N LEU A 6 27.59 -25.05 -42.69
CA LEU A 6 26.17 -24.75 -42.45
C LEU A 6 25.66 -25.11 -41.03
N PHE A 7 26.54 -25.25 -40.03
CA PHE A 7 26.13 -25.67 -38.70
C PHE A 7 26.47 -24.69 -37.55
N ALA A 8 26.75 -23.44 -37.83
CA ALA A 8 27.19 -22.47 -36.80
C ALA A 8 26.28 -21.24 -36.63
N MET A 9 24.97 -21.31 -36.94
CA MET A 9 24.09 -20.14 -36.85
C MET A 9 22.74 -20.41 -36.19
N VAL A 10 22.65 -21.23 -35.17
CA VAL A 10 21.41 -21.49 -34.40
C VAL A 10 21.67 -21.55 -32.88
N LEU A 11 22.30 -20.54 -32.29
CA LEU A 11 22.47 -20.51 -30.81
C LEU A 11 22.51 -19.08 -30.26
N LEU A 12 21.57 -18.21 -30.66
CA LEU A 12 21.43 -16.88 -30.07
C LEU A 12 19.95 -16.48 -29.81
N LEU A 13 19.10 -17.42 -29.46
CA LEU A 13 17.71 -17.18 -29.08
C LEU A 13 17.43 -17.74 -27.68
N GLY A 14 17.93 -17.09 -26.63
CA GLY A 14 17.63 -17.60 -25.31
C GLY A 14 18.15 -16.79 -24.15
N ALA A 15 17.85 -15.49 -24.10
CA ALA A 15 18.11 -14.74 -22.87
C ALA A 15 17.17 -13.53 -22.73
N CYS A 16 15.85 -13.74 -22.85
CA CYS A 16 14.89 -12.89 -22.15
C CYS A 16 14.49 -13.62 -20.88
N ALA A 17 15.37 -13.70 -19.92
CA ALA A 17 14.99 -13.99 -18.54
C ALA A 17 14.17 -12.79 -18.05
N GLN A 18 12.84 -12.89 -18.21
CA GLN A 18 11.92 -12.02 -17.52
C GLN A 18 12.19 -12.21 -16.03
N LEU A 19 12.66 -11.16 -15.37
CA LEU A 19 12.62 -11.02 -13.93
C LEU A 19 11.12 -11.00 -13.52
N GLN A 20 10.53 -12.18 -13.47
CA GLN A 20 9.25 -12.37 -12.83
C GLN A 20 9.50 -12.17 -11.35
N THR A 21 9.20 -11.00 -10.84
CA THR A 21 9.00 -10.79 -9.41
C THR A 21 7.91 -11.78 -8.99
N LYS A 22 8.33 -12.87 -8.33
CA LYS A 22 7.42 -13.88 -7.81
C LYS A 22 6.44 -13.18 -6.89
N ALA A 23 5.16 -13.16 -7.24
CA ALA A 23 4.13 -12.60 -6.38
C ALA A 23 4.25 -13.23 -4.98
N PRO A 24 4.10 -12.45 -3.89
CA PRO A 24 4.13 -12.98 -2.54
C PRO A 24 3.13 -14.13 -2.42
N GLN A 25 3.56 -15.27 -1.90
CA GLN A 25 2.74 -16.49 -1.86
C GLN A 25 1.62 -16.44 -0.80
N ASP A 26 1.69 -15.48 0.15
CA ASP A 26 0.77 -15.36 1.28
C ASP A 26 0.09 -13.98 1.29
N VAL A 27 -0.65 -13.66 0.23
CA VAL A 27 -1.45 -12.43 0.16
C VAL A 27 -2.58 -12.53 1.19
N GLU A 28 -2.60 -11.59 2.15
CA GLU A 28 -3.65 -11.49 3.15
C GLU A 28 -4.84 -10.67 2.66
N PHE A 29 -4.58 -9.67 1.83
CA PHE A 29 -5.61 -8.95 1.08
C PHE A 29 -5.07 -8.25 -0.16
N ASP A 30 -5.97 -7.98 -1.07
CA ASP A 30 -5.80 -7.08 -2.21
C ASP A 30 -7.02 -6.15 -2.23
N LEU A 31 -6.81 -4.86 -2.21
CA LEU A 31 -7.88 -3.88 -2.23
C LEU A 31 -7.68 -2.83 -3.30
N THR A 32 -8.78 -2.34 -3.82
CA THR A 32 -8.80 -1.13 -4.66
C THR A 32 -9.82 -0.14 -4.12
N GLY A 33 -9.55 1.15 -4.35
CA GLY A 33 -10.44 2.18 -3.84
C GLY A 33 -10.01 3.59 -4.22
N ARG A 34 -10.61 4.55 -3.52
CA ARG A 34 -10.27 5.97 -3.61
C ARG A 34 -9.64 6.45 -2.32
N LEU A 35 -8.55 7.17 -2.47
CA LEU A 35 -7.85 7.84 -1.39
C LEU A 35 -7.96 9.35 -1.57
N ALA A 36 -8.38 10.04 -0.51
CA ALA A 36 -8.21 11.48 -0.39
C ALA A 36 -7.31 11.76 0.81
N ALA A 37 -6.36 12.66 0.65
CA ALA A 37 -5.43 13.10 1.67
C ALA A 37 -5.44 14.61 1.77
N ARG A 38 -5.36 15.12 3.00
CA ARG A 38 -5.19 16.54 3.29
C ARG A 38 -4.06 16.69 4.30
N TYR A 39 -3.14 17.60 4.02
CA TYR A 39 -2.03 17.95 4.88
C TYR A 39 -1.79 19.45 4.81
N GLY A 40 -2.01 20.15 5.92
CA GLY A 40 -1.96 21.62 5.92
C GLY A 40 -2.94 22.22 4.90
N ASN A 41 -2.41 22.99 3.95
CA ASN A 41 -3.19 23.61 2.86
C ASN A 41 -3.23 22.75 1.58
N GLU A 42 -2.55 21.62 1.55
CA GLU A 42 -2.49 20.74 0.40
C GLU A 42 -3.57 19.67 0.48
N ALA A 43 -4.13 19.32 -0.68
CA ALA A 43 -5.09 18.24 -0.80
C ALA A 43 -4.82 17.42 -2.05
N PHE A 44 -4.96 16.12 -1.91
CA PHE A 44 -4.83 15.13 -2.98
C PHE A 44 -6.08 14.25 -3.02
N SER A 45 -6.48 13.83 -4.20
CA SER A 45 -7.49 12.79 -4.41
C SER A 45 -7.13 11.94 -5.61
N GLY A 46 -7.19 10.63 -5.44
CA GLY A 46 -6.84 9.67 -6.49
C GLY A 46 -7.34 8.27 -6.19
N ASN A 47 -6.80 7.31 -6.93
CA ASN A 47 -7.10 5.90 -6.73
C ASN A 47 -5.95 5.23 -5.99
N ILE A 48 -6.27 4.18 -5.24
CA ILE A 48 -5.33 3.32 -4.55
C ILE A 48 -5.59 1.87 -4.95
N ALA A 49 -4.51 1.14 -5.23
CA ALA A 49 -4.48 -0.32 -5.25
C ALA A 49 -3.42 -0.77 -4.25
N TRP A 50 -3.79 -1.67 -3.34
CA TRP A 50 -2.90 -2.15 -2.30
C TRP A 50 -3.01 -3.65 -2.15
N ARG A 51 -1.90 -4.33 -2.40
CA ARG A 51 -1.70 -5.74 -2.11
C ARG A 51 -0.83 -5.88 -0.88
N HIS A 52 -1.31 -6.61 0.10
CA HIS A 52 -0.65 -6.84 1.38
C HIS A 52 -0.41 -8.33 1.61
N ALA A 53 0.79 -8.64 2.05
CA ALA A 53 1.20 -9.93 2.59
C ALA A 53 2.02 -9.71 3.87
N LYS A 54 2.20 -10.74 4.69
CA LYS A 54 2.94 -10.63 5.97
C LYS A 54 4.31 -9.95 5.82
N SER A 55 5.06 -10.30 4.80
CA SER A 55 6.41 -9.81 4.55
C SER A 55 6.53 -8.83 3.39
N ALA A 56 5.43 -8.46 2.75
CA ALA A 56 5.47 -7.61 1.56
C ALA A 56 4.23 -6.75 1.42
N ASP A 57 4.41 -5.53 0.93
CA ASP A 57 3.34 -4.64 0.49
C ASP A 57 3.68 -4.10 -0.89
N GLU A 58 2.66 -3.96 -1.70
CA GLU A 58 2.71 -3.18 -2.93
C GLU A 58 1.50 -2.24 -2.97
N MET A 59 1.78 -0.95 -2.86
CA MET A 59 0.75 0.09 -2.91
C MET A 59 1.01 1.00 -4.10
N LEU A 60 0.02 1.15 -4.96
CA LEU A 60 0.04 2.05 -6.10
C LEU A 60 -1.00 3.14 -5.89
N ILE A 61 -0.56 4.39 -5.93
CA ILE A 61 -1.42 5.57 -5.88
C ILE A 61 -1.36 6.25 -7.22
N THR A 62 -2.54 6.50 -7.82
CA THR A 62 -2.67 7.18 -9.10
C THR A 62 -3.59 8.39 -8.95
N SER A 63 -3.42 9.39 -9.82
CA SER A 63 -4.37 10.49 -9.92
C SER A 63 -5.75 9.98 -10.37
N SER A 64 -6.76 10.84 -10.30
CA SER A 64 -8.11 10.51 -10.81
C SER A 64 -8.13 10.20 -12.32
N LEU A 65 -7.12 10.64 -13.07
CA LEU A 65 -6.95 10.37 -14.49
C LEU A 65 -6.06 9.14 -14.77
N GLY A 66 -5.61 8.43 -13.72
CA GLY A 66 -4.82 7.21 -13.83
C GLY A 66 -3.29 7.40 -13.96
N ALA A 67 -2.79 8.64 -13.96
CA ALA A 67 -1.36 8.89 -13.93
C ALA A 67 -0.77 8.44 -12.57
N GLY A 68 0.38 7.73 -12.58
CA GLY A 68 1.08 7.32 -11.38
C GLY A 68 1.52 8.52 -10.53
N VAL A 69 1.23 8.49 -9.24
CA VAL A 69 1.61 9.53 -8.28
C VAL A 69 2.68 9.01 -7.33
N ALA A 70 2.46 7.81 -6.79
CA ALA A 70 3.42 7.15 -5.92
C ALA A 70 3.25 5.63 -5.98
N ARG A 71 4.36 4.92 -5.85
CA ARG A 71 4.40 3.47 -5.67
C ARG A 71 5.25 3.17 -4.44
N ILE A 72 4.68 2.45 -3.49
CA ILE A 72 5.38 1.98 -2.28
C ILE A 72 5.51 0.46 -2.39
N VAL A 73 6.71 -0.04 -2.20
CA VAL A 73 7.01 -1.47 -2.16
C VAL A 73 7.78 -1.76 -0.89
N ARG A 74 7.22 -2.63 -0.04
CA ARG A 74 7.92 -3.18 1.13
C ARG A 74 8.27 -4.64 0.86
N GLN A 75 9.47 -5.04 1.22
CA GLN A 75 9.92 -6.44 1.21
C GLN A 75 10.78 -6.67 2.47
N GLY A 76 10.24 -7.42 3.44
CA GLY A 76 10.82 -7.51 4.76
C GLY A 76 10.96 -6.13 5.40
N ASP A 77 12.19 -5.78 5.80
CA ASP A 77 12.53 -4.50 6.42
C ASP A 77 12.88 -3.40 5.39
N SER A 78 12.87 -3.70 4.11
CA SER A 78 13.18 -2.72 3.06
C SER A 78 11.92 -2.10 2.50
N VAL A 79 11.85 -0.78 2.47
CA VAL A 79 10.76 -0.01 1.87
C VAL A 79 11.31 0.93 0.81
N VAL A 80 10.67 0.92 -0.34
CA VAL A 80 10.99 1.78 -1.48
C VAL A 80 9.76 2.58 -1.86
N LEU A 81 9.88 3.89 -1.91
CA LEU A 81 8.89 4.80 -2.47
C LEU A 81 9.41 5.36 -3.79
N THR A 82 8.64 5.24 -4.83
CA THR A 82 8.88 5.89 -6.13
C THR A 82 7.79 6.92 -6.38
N THR A 83 8.14 8.16 -6.70
CA THR A 83 7.21 9.24 -7.02
C THR A 83 7.00 9.40 -8.53
N ALA A 84 6.02 10.24 -8.92
CA ALA A 84 5.71 10.54 -10.33
C ALA A 84 6.90 11.14 -11.09
N GLU A 85 7.67 12.05 -10.48
CA GLU A 85 9.03 12.34 -10.90
C GLU A 85 9.87 11.14 -10.47
N PRO A 86 10.65 10.48 -11.35
CA PRO A 86 11.32 9.23 -11.03
C PRO A 86 12.44 9.43 -10.01
N ARG A 87 12.05 9.78 -8.79
CA ARG A 87 12.88 9.80 -7.59
C ARG A 87 12.54 8.58 -6.76
N GLU A 88 13.57 7.88 -6.37
CA GLU A 88 13.47 6.68 -5.53
C GLU A 88 14.02 6.99 -4.14
N TYR A 89 13.18 6.76 -3.14
CA TYR A 89 13.55 6.90 -1.73
C TYR A 89 13.55 5.51 -1.10
N LYS A 90 14.57 5.21 -0.30
CA LYS A 90 14.74 3.90 0.35
C LYS A 90 14.95 4.09 1.84
N ALA A 91 14.27 3.29 2.62
CA ALA A 91 14.47 3.22 4.06
C ALA A 91 14.33 1.78 4.57
N THR A 92 14.75 1.56 5.79
CA THR A 92 14.59 0.29 6.51
C THR A 92 13.23 0.15 7.17
N ASP A 93 12.44 1.22 7.20
CA ASP A 93 11.06 1.22 7.70
C ASP A 93 10.21 2.26 6.96
N ALA A 94 8.91 1.99 6.89
CA ALA A 94 7.96 2.83 6.17
C ALA A 94 7.68 4.17 6.86
N GLU A 95 7.80 4.22 8.18
CA GLU A 95 7.51 5.43 8.95
C GLU A 95 8.57 6.49 8.69
N SER A 96 9.86 6.11 8.74
CA SER A 96 10.97 6.99 8.40
C SER A 96 10.88 7.48 6.96
N LEU A 97 10.50 6.58 6.03
CA LEU A 97 10.36 6.94 4.62
C LEU A 97 9.24 7.96 4.41
N THR A 98 8.08 7.74 5.03
CA THR A 98 6.94 8.65 4.89
C THR A 98 7.20 9.98 5.61
N GLU A 99 7.94 9.98 6.73
CA GLU A 99 8.37 11.21 7.41
C GLU A 99 9.31 12.04 6.52
N GLU A 100 10.28 11.41 5.86
CA GLU A 100 11.21 12.09 4.95
C GLU A 100 10.51 12.71 3.74
N VAL A 101 9.56 11.97 3.14
CA VAL A 101 8.95 12.37 1.86
C VAL A 101 7.68 13.19 2.06
N LEU A 102 6.86 12.85 3.06
CA LEU A 102 5.55 13.47 3.31
C LEU A 102 5.56 14.43 4.49
N GLY A 103 6.63 14.43 5.31
CA GLY A 103 6.73 15.23 6.52
C GLY A 103 5.98 14.65 7.73
N PHE A 104 5.46 13.43 7.64
CA PHE A 104 4.77 12.73 8.73
C PHE A 104 4.90 11.21 8.62
N ARG A 105 4.79 10.52 9.75
CA ARG A 105 4.91 9.07 9.84
C ARG A 105 3.60 8.37 9.53
N VAL A 106 3.64 7.41 8.62
CA VAL A 106 2.53 6.51 8.32
C VAL A 106 2.94 5.08 8.68
N PRO A 107 2.36 4.49 9.75
CA PRO A 107 2.69 3.12 10.15
C PRO A 107 2.01 2.12 9.21
N LEU A 108 2.71 1.66 8.17
CA LEU A 108 2.15 0.75 7.16
C LEU A 108 1.65 -0.56 7.77
N ALA A 109 2.35 -1.11 8.76
CA ALA A 109 1.91 -2.32 9.46
C ALA A 109 0.59 -2.08 10.21
N GLY A 110 0.50 -0.99 10.98
CA GLY A 110 -0.73 -0.59 11.65
C GLY A 110 -1.86 -0.32 10.65
N LEU A 111 -1.55 0.39 9.57
CA LEU A 111 -2.53 0.71 8.52
C LEU A 111 -3.13 -0.55 7.88
N ALA A 112 -2.34 -1.61 7.69
CA ALA A 112 -2.81 -2.89 7.17
C ALA A 112 -3.84 -3.57 8.10
N ASP A 113 -3.70 -3.44 9.41
CA ASP A 113 -4.69 -3.92 10.37
C ASP A 113 -5.91 -3.01 10.43
N TRP A 114 -5.71 -1.69 10.43
CA TRP A 114 -6.79 -0.72 10.50
C TRP A 114 -7.75 -0.81 9.32
N VAL A 115 -7.25 -0.96 8.10
CA VAL A 115 -8.14 -1.12 6.93
C VAL A 115 -8.97 -2.40 7.00
N ARG A 116 -8.51 -3.42 7.73
CA ARG A 116 -9.25 -4.67 7.98
C ARG A 116 -10.24 -4.57 9.14
N GLY A 117 -10.32 -3.43 9.82
CA GLY A 117 -11.25 -3.23 10.95
C GLY A 117 -10.77 -3.87 12.25
N ARG A 118 -9.46 -3.88 12.50
CA ARG A 118 -8.88 -4.40 13.74
C ARG A 118 -7.70 -3.55 14.22
N PRO A 119 -7.45 -3.49 15.54
CA PRO A 119 -6.24 -2.88 16.08
C PRO A 119 -5.00 -3.65 15.64
N SER A 120 -3.89 -2.95 15.44
CA SER A 120 -2.58 -3.58 15.31
C SER A 120 -2.13 -4.12 16.67
N THR A 121 -1.41 -5.24 16.66
CA THR A 121 -0.84 -5.84 17.88
C THR A 121 0.47 -5.17 18.32
N GLU A 122 1.02 -4.25 17.53
CA GLU A 122 2.32 -3.63 17.77
C GLU A 122 2.27 -2.50 18.81
N ALA A 123 1.09 -1.95 19.11
CA ALA A 123 0.93 -0.87 20.06
C ALA A 123 -0.41 -0.94 20.81
N PRO A 124 -0.48 -0.37 22.03
CA PRO A 124 -1.76 -0.23 22.75
C PRO A 124 -2.80 0.52 21.93
N ALA A 125 -4.06 0.13 22.07
CA ALA A 125 -5.17 0.71 21.34
C ALA A 125 -6.35 0.98 22.27
N SER A 126 -7.11 2.05 21.98
CA SER A 126 -8.45 2.29 22.53
C SER A 126 -9.45 2.12 21.39
N ALA A 127 -10.48 1.30 21.57
CA ALA A 127 -11.41 0.94 20.52
C ALA A 127 -12.85 0.96 21.01
N GLU A 128 -13.75 1.46 20.17
CA GLU A 128 -15.19 1.41 20.38
C GLU A 128 -15.81 0.45 19.36
N TYR A 129 -16.73 -0.40 19.84
CA TYR A 129 -17.37 -1.42 19.00
C TYR A 129 -18.89 -1.20 18.97
N ALA A 130 -19.50 -1.47 17.84
CA ALA A 130 -20.94 -1.60 17.72
C ALA A 130 -21.43 -2.87 18.40
N LEU A 131 -22.75 -2.98 18.59
CA LEU A 131 -23.37 -4.16 19.23
C LEU A 131 -23.12 -5.46 18.45
N ASP A 132 -22.87 -5.36 17.17
CA ASP A 132 -22.55 -6.50 16.29
C ASP A 132 -21.06 -6.85 16.25
N GLY A 133 -20.22 -6.18 17.07
CA GLY A 133 -18.79 -6.42 17.20
C GLY A 133 -17.91 -5.70 16.16
N ARG A 134 -18.48 -4.91 15.26
CA ARG A 134 -17.70 -4.09 14.30
C ARG A 134 -17.08 -2.89 14.98
N LEU A 135 -15.87 -2.52 14.61
CA LEU A 135 -15.23 -1.28 15.06
C LEU A 135 -16.01 -0.06 14.59
N LEU A 136 -16.28 0.88 15.49
CA LEU A 136 -16.80 2.22 15.19
C LEU A 136 -15.66 3.22 15.15
N SER A 137 -14.77 3.15 16.16
CA SER A 137 -13.61 4.01 16.25
C SER A 137 -12.41 3.26 16.84
N LEU A 138 -11.21 3.71 16.50
CA LEU A 138 -9.96 3.18 17.01
C LEU A 138 -8.96 4.31 17.20
N GLN A 139 -8.35 4.40 18.36
CA GLN A 139 -7.21 5.28 18.63
C GLN A 139 -5.96 4.43 18.84
N GLN A 140 -4.96 4.62 18.01
CA GLN A 140 -3.70 3.87 18.07
C GLN A 140 -2.56 4.67 17.46
N GLN A 141 -1.39 4.67 18.09
CA GLN A 141 -0.17 5.36 17.61
C GLN A 141 -0.40 6.86 17.27
N GLY A 142 -1.27 7.54 18.01
CA GLY A 142 -1.62 8.94 17.77
C GLY A 142 -2.62 9.17 16.63
N TRP A 143 -2.99 8.13 15.90
CA TRP A 143 -4.05 8.16 14.89
C TRP A 143 -5.41 7.93 15.52
N ASN A 144 -6.43 8.64 14.99
CA ASN A 144 -7.84 8.34 15.23
C ASN A 144 -8.45 7.83 13.93
N ILE A 145 -9.01 6.62 13.97
CA ILE A 145 -9.59 5.94 12.83
C ILE A 145 -11.10 5.80 13.07
N GLU A 146 -11.90 6.37 12.21
CA GLU A 146 -13.35 6.24 12.22
C GLU A 146 -13.79 5.30 11.10
N TYR A 147 -14.61 4.31 11.43
CA TYR A 147 -15.19 3.36 10.50
C TYR A 147 -16.60 3.81 10.10
N LEU A 148 -16.68 4.51 8.98
CA LEU A 148 -17.90 5.20 8.55
C LEU A 148 -18.90 4.27 7.87
N ASP A 149 -18.41 3.20 7.25
CA ASP A 149 -19.26 2.25 6.51
C ASP A 149 -18.58 0.88 6.39
N TYR A 150 -19.41 -0.16 6.27
CA TYR A 150 -19.02 -1.55 6.10
C TYR A 150 -19.77 -2.19 4.95
N ARG A 151 -19.12 -3.12 4.25
CA ARG A 151 -19.73 -4.02 3.25
C ARG A 151 -19.27 -5.44 3.56
N ASP A 152 -20.22 -6.35 3.74
CA ASP A 152 -19.94 -7.77 4.02
C ASP A 152 -18.93 -7.98 5.17
N ALA A 153 -19.15 -7.32 6.29
CA ALA A 153 -18.28 -7.34 7.48
C ALA A 153 -16.87 -6.75 7.31
N ARG A 154 -16.53 -6.21 6.13
CA ARG A 154 -15.26 -5.50 5.91
C ARG A 154 -15.49 -3.99 5.86
N PRO A 155 -14.58 -3.18 6.41
CA PRO A 155 -14.67 -1.73 6.25
C PRO A 155 -14.71 -1.34 4.78
N SER A 156 -15.59 -0.40 4.44
CA SER A 156 -15.70 0.15 3.08
C SER A 156 -15.42 1.64 3.03
N ARG A 157 -15.59 2.35 4.15
CA ARG A 157 -15.21 3.76 4.29
C ARG A 157 -14.55 4.02 5.62
N LEU A 158 -13.37 4.63 5.57
CA LEU A 158 -12.60 5.02 6.74
C LEU A 158 -12.20 6.48 6.65
N ARG A 159 -12.14 7.14 7.80
CA ARG A 159 -11.46 8.40 8.00
C ARG A 159 -10.36 8.20 9.03
N LEU A 160 -9.13 8.57 8.69
CA LEU A 160 -7.99 8.50 9.56
C LEU A 160 -7.49 9.91 9.79
N THR A 161 -7.33 10.32 11.03
CA THR A 161 -6.85 11.66 11.39
C THR A 161 -5.63 11.56 12.29
N TYR A 162 -4.67 12.43 12.04
CA TYR A 162 -3.48 12.68 12.86
C TYR A 162 -3.28 14.19 12.91
N PRO A 163 -2.59 14.80 13.89
CA PRO A 163 -2.41 16.24 13.92
C PRO A 163 -1.95 16.84 12.59
N GLY A 164 -2.79 17.69 12.00
CA GLY A 164 -2.55 18.31 10.69
C GLY A 164 -2.83 17.47 9.46
N ILE A 165 -3.27 16.20 9.63
CA ILE A 165 -3.47 15.25 8.53
C ILE A 165 -4.86 14.64 8.59
N GLU A 166 -5.51 14.53 7.45
CA GLU A 166 -6.71 13.73 7.28
C GLU A 166 -6.56 12.85 6.04
N LEU A 167 -6.78 11.55 6.22
CA LEU A 167 -6.89 10.58 5.13
C LEU A 167 -8.33 10.04 5.10
N ARG A 168 -8.89 9.92 3.91
CA ARG A 168 -10.18 9.26 3.67
C ARG A 168 -9.98 8.16 2.66
N LEU A 169 -10.38 6.96 3.03
CA LEU A 169 -10.32 5.79 2.18
C LEU A 169 -11.73 5.29 1.90
N ALA A 170 -12.07 5.15 0.63
CA ALA A 170 -13.29 4.48 0.18
C ALA A 170 -12.89 3.24 -0.61
N ILE A 171 -13.05 2.06 -0.02
CA ILE A 171 -12.67 0.78 -0.61
C ILE A 171 -13.79 0.34 -1.54
N SER A 172 -13.46 0.17 -2.81
CA SER A 172 -14.41 -0.25 -3.85
C SER A 172 -14.49 -1.77 -3.95
N GLU A 173 -13.36 -2.45 -3.76
CA GLU A 173 -13.24 -3.88 -3.94
C GLU A 173 -12.20 -4.47 -2.96
N TRP A 174 -12.53 -5.66 -2.45
CA TRP A 174 -11.66 -6.55 -1.70
C TRP A 174 -11.50 -7.85 -2.47
N LYS A 175 -10.28 -8.32 -2.64
CA LYS A 175 -9.94 -9.61 -3.27
C LYS A 175 -9.21 -10.52 -2.32
#